data_556b7ac295df218ab4f6d9ce30637603
#
_entry.id   556b7ac295df218ab4f6d9ce30637603
#
_cell.length_a   1.000
_cell.length_b   1.000
_cell.length_c   1.000
_cell.angle_alpha   90.00
_cell.angle_beta   90.00
_cell.angle_gamma   90.00
#
_symmetry.space_group_name_H-M   'P 1'
#
loop_
_entity.id
_entity.type
_entity.pdbx_description
1 polymer ?
#
loop_
_entity_poly.entity_id
_entity_poly.type
_entity_poly.pdbx_seq_one_letter_code
_entity_poly.pdbx_strand_id
1 'polypeptide(L)'
;MKKYLKPFIFTALACAFLLGTGVSAQAESKVAINDENFAWVVKNCAEEADTNKDGYLSEKEASKIKTLHFTPAFNVESFKGIEYFDDITNFYYRGGAATSEDDDEDIIVYEDSTVSEINLSGFKKLEKVVIKNESPYLKIINLQNCKKLREVNISSMYRIAAIDTLELKGCTNLRTLELMWTNIKKINLAGFEHIAEVSIDDNRNILQTLNLKKCSNLKTVSVWCDRLTKLKLKGAKKLESLDVTAASLTNLDLTSNTQLKDLHLGRGTKVTSLDLSHNTELTTMRCYQTDLTALDFRHNKNLVTADCHNNKNIASINVQGCKKLRTLRFDNTKVRKIDVKTNTNLRNLRCENTPLTRVNVKKNINLQKLRCDNTGISKLNLDNNKKLKKLICTNTNIRELDLSRTKIKKISDLECDPDVTVTYAAN
;
A
#
# COMPACT_ATOMS: atom_id res chain seq x y z
N MET A 1 -28.15 -30.51 21.54
CA MET A 1 -27.47 -31.68 22.19
C MET A 1 -26.15 -31.19 22.76
N LYS A 2 -26.14 -30.89 24.08
CA LYS A 2 -24.95 -30.41 24.80
C LYS A 2 -23.93 -31.54 24.90
N LYS A 3 -22.83 -31.50 24.17
CA LYS A 3 -21.63 -32.29 24.45
C LYS A 3 -20.68 -31.41 25.26
N TYR A 4 -20.68 -31.65 26.55
CA TYR A 4 -19.67 -31.12 27.45
C TYR A 4 -18.30 -31.66 27.05
N LEU A 5 -17.38 -30.79 26.56
CA LEU A 5 -15.97 -31.08 26.50
C LEU A 5 -15.42 -30.95 27.92
N LYS A 6 -14.98 -32.07 28.50
CA LYS A 6 -14.29 -32.06 29.78
C LYS A 6 -12.93 -31.37 29.65
N PRO A 7 -12.55 -30.49 30.60
CA PRO A 7 -11.20 -29.95 30.62
C PRO A 7 -10.18 -31.06 30.91
N PHE A 8 -9.17 -31.19 30.10
CA PHE A 8 -8.03 -32.04 30.37
C PHE A 8 -7.09 -31.29 31.31
N ILE A 9 -6.99 -31.75 32.53
CA ILE A 9 -6.09 -31.26 33.57
C ILE A 9 -4.68 -31.73 33.24
N PHE A 10 -3.80 -30.81 32.89
CA PHE A 10 -2.35 -31.02 32.90
C PHE A 10 -1.87 -30.84 34.35
N THR A 11 -1.84 -31.89 35.15
CA THR A 11 -1.22 -31.84 36.47
C THR A 11 0.31 -31.79 36.33
N ALA A 12 0.92 -30.74 36.89
CA ALA A 12 2.35 -30.70 37.15
C ALA A 12 2.70 -31.82 38.15
N LEU A 13 3.24 -32.94 37.69
CA LEU A 13 3.74 -33.98 38.58
C LEU A 13 5.21 -33.70 38.89
N ALA A 14 5.45 -33.42 40.18
CA ALA A 14 6.77 -33.37 40.75
C ALA A 14 7.44 -34.75 40.63
N CYS A 15 8.71 -34.77 40.13
CA CYS A 15 9.51 -36.00 40.02
C CYS A 15 9.87 -36.55 41.40
N ALA A 16 9.32 -37.69 41.76
CA ALA A 16 9.88 -38.56 42.82
C ALA A 16 10.93 -39.50 42.23
N PHE A 17 12.12 -39.46 42.76
CA PHE A 17 13.23 -40.40 42.41
C PHE A 17 12.90 -41.80 42.83
N LEU A 18 12.93 -42.74 41.88
CA LEU A 18 13.10 -44.16 42.16
C LEU A 18 14.32 -44.66 41.44
N LEU A 19 15.33 -45.04 42.23
CA LEU A 19 16.54 -45.73 41.78
C LEU A 19 16.17 -47.16 41.31
N GLY A 20 16.36 -47.41 40.00
CA GLY A 20 16.29 -48.74 39.42
C GLY A 20 17.29 -48.83 38.29
N THR A 21 18.27 -49.72 38.42
CA THR A 21 19.33 -50.00 37.47
C THR A 21 18.79 -50.55 36.16
N GLY A 22 19.06 -49.85 35.04
CA GLY A 22 18.80 -50.34 33.70
C GLY A 22 18.82 -49.21 32.68
N VAL A 23 19.82 -49.22 31.81
CA VAL A 23 20.02 -48.48 30.55
C VAL A 23 19.19 -47.19 30.43
N SER A 24 19.77 -46.03 30.70
CA SER A 24 19.12 -44.73 30.57
C SER A 24 18.90 -44.40 29.11
N ALA A 25 17.71 -44.68 28.59
CA ALA A 25 17.17 -43.86 27.55
C ALA A 25 17.00 -42.46 28.19
N GLN A 26 17.81 -41.50 27.71
CA GLN A 26 17.75 -40.10 28.15
C GLN A 26 16.29 -39.65 27.94
N ALA A 27 15.54 -39.40 29.02
CA ALA A 27 14.17 -38.96 28.91
C ALA A 27 14.16 -37.63 28.14
N GLU A 28 13.56 -37.61 26.96
CA GLU A 28 13.44 -36.42 26.16
C GLU A 28 12.69 -35.36 26.99
N SER A 29 13.22 -34.14 27.04
CA SER A 29 12.58 -33.02 27.77
C SER A 29 11.20 -32.71 27.18
N LYS A 30 10.19 -32.64 28.02
CA LYS A 30 8.82 -32.33 27.60
C LYS A 30 8.63 -30.84 27.46
N VAL A 31 7.96 -30.42 26.38
CA VAL A 31 7.57 -29.03 26.16
C VAL A 31 6.54 -28.59 27.19
N ALA A 32 6.83 -27.51 27.91
CA ALA A 32 5.93 -26.95 28.92
C ALA A 32 5.18 -25.74 28.36
N ILE A 33 3.87 -25.90 28.12
CA ILE A 33 2.97 -24.83 27.72
C ILE A 33 1.96 -24.64 28.84
N ASN A 34 1.95 -23.44 29.44
CA ASN A 34 1.10 -23.16 30.60
C ASN A 34 -0.30 -22.65 30.20
N ASP A 35 -0.46 -22.12 29.00
CA ASP A 35 -1.73 -21.64 28.47
C ASP A 35 -2.50 -22.80 27.84
N GLU A 36 -3.69 -23.13 28.37
CA GLU A 36 -4.49 -24.26 27.93
C GLU A 36 -4.94 -24.13 26.47
N ASN A 37 -5.24 -22.92 26.03
CA ASN A 37 -5.65 -22.65 24.65
C ASN A 37 -4.46 -22.76 23.69
N PHE A 38 -3.30 -22.27 24.08
CA PHE A 38 -2.07 -22.48 23.31
C PHE A 38 -1.73 -23.97 23.23
N ALA A 39 -1.78 -24.70 24.35
CA ALA A 39 -1.55 -26.13 24.37
C ALA A 39 -2.51 -26.88 23.46
N TRP A 40 -3.80 -26.47 23.44
CA TRP A 40 -4.80 -27.06 22.56
C TRP A 40 -4.49 -26.81 21.07
N VAL A 41 -4.10 -25.57 20.70
CA VAL A 41 -3.70 -25.24 19.31
C VAL A 41 -2.52 -26.11 18.89
N VAL A 42 -1.50 -26.22 19.75
CA VAL A 42 -0.34 -27.07 19.48
C VAL A 42 -0.74 -28.54 19.30
N LYS A 43 -1.60 -29.08 20.16
CA LYS A 43 -2.05 -30.45 20.05
C LYS A 43 -2.77 -30.73 18.73
N ASN A 44 -3.62 -29.82 18.28
CA ASN A 44 -4.36 -30.00 17.01
C ASN A 44 -3.51 -29.75 15.76
N CYS A 45 -2.48 -28.89 15.86
CA CYS A 45 -1.49 -28.73 14.79
C CYS A 45 -0.47 -29.90 14.75
N ALA A 46 -0.42 -30.70 15.81
CA ALA A 46 0.65 -31.65 16.11
C ALA A 46 0.21 -33.12 16.17
N GLU A 47 -1.04 -33.46 15.76
CA GLU A 47 -1.46 -34.87 15.72
C GLU A 47 -0.47 -35.76 14.97
N GLU A 48 0.28 -35.20 13.99
CA GLU A 48 1.34 -35.90 13.26
C GLU A 48 2.73 -35.76 13.93
N ALA A 49 2.90 -34.86 14.90
CA ALA A 49 4.20 -34.56 15.50
C ALA A 49 4.52 -35.44 16.72
N ASP A 50 3.52 -35.85 17.51
CA ASP A 50 3.63 -36.85 18.57
C ASP A 50 3.82 -38.25 17.95
N THR A 51 5.08 -38.54 17.57
CA THR A 51 5.41 -39.77 16.83
C THR A 51 5.46 -41.01 17.69
N ASN A 52 5.68 -40.84 18.99
CA ASN A 52 5.69 -41.97 19.96
C ASN A 52 4.35 -42.23 20.58
N LYS A 53 3.35 -41.33 20.35
CA LYS A 53 1.97 -41.40 20.84
C LYS A 53 1.85 -41.50 22.36
N ASP A 54 2.77 -40.86 23.09
CA ASP A 54 2.75 -40.84 24.55
C ASP A 54 1.84 -39.73 25.12
N GLY A 55 1.23 -38.92 24.24
CA GLY A 55 0.32 -37.82 24.58
C GLY A 55 1.03 -36.52 24.98
N TYR A 56 2.33 -36.44 24.83
CA TYR A 56 3.19 -35.27 25.11
C TYR A 56 4.00 -34.91 23.88
N LEU A 57 4.48 -33.69 23.85
CA LEU A 57 5.49 -33.27 22.85
C LEU A 57 6.85 -33.15 23.51
N SER A 58 7.83 -33.86 22.99
CA SER A 58 9.24 -33.59 23.25
C SER A 58 9.70 -32.39 22.43
N GLU A 59 10.79 -31.73 22.82
CA GLU A 59 11.40 -30.63 22.05
C GLU A 59 11.73 -31.06 20.60
N LYS A 60 12.15 -32.32 20.42
CA LYS A 60 12.43 -32.90 19.11
C LYS A 60 11.18 -33.02 18.24
N GLU A 61 10.03 -33.35 18.83
CA GLU A 61 8.74 -33.43 18.15
C GLU A 61 8.20 -32.03 17.86
N ALA A 62 8.29 -31.11 18.80
CA ALA A 62 7.94 -29.70 18.61
C ALA A 62 8.71 -29.09 17.41
N SER A 63 9.99 -29.44 17.22
CA SER A 63 10.79 -28.96 16.08
C SER A 63 10.31 -29.45 14.70
N LYS A 64 9.44 -30.46 14.64
CA LYS A 64 8.83 -30.94 13.39
C LYS A 64 7.66 -30.07 12.95
N ILE A 65 7.04 -29.33 13.86
CA ILE A 65 5.94 -28.43 13.55
C ILE A 65 6.49 -27.26 12.72
N LYS A 66 5.87 -26.98 11.56
CA LYS A 66 6.32 -25.93 10.63
C LYS A 66 5.39 -24.74 10.60
N THR A 67 4.16 -24.90 11.06
CA THR A 67 3.14 -23.83 11.07
C THR A 67 2.39 -23.84 12.38
N LEU A 68 2.29 -22.66 13.00
CA LEU A 68 1.36 -22.40 14.09
C LEU A 68 0.27 -21.47 13.60
N HIS A 69 -1.00 -21.86 13.83
CA HIS A 69 -2.16 -21.11 13.38
C HIS A 69 -3.15 -20.92 14.51
N PHE A 70 -3.23 -19.71 15.03
CA PHE A 70 -4.16 -19.31 16.09
C PHE A 70 -5.38 -18.62 15.50
N THR A 71 -6.57 -19.13 15.81
CA THR A 71 -7.85 -18.56 15.38
C THR A 71 -8.56 -17.88 16.55
N PRO A 72 -9.58 -17.03 16.32
CA PRO A 72 -10.30 -16.32 17.39
C PRO A 72 -11.01 -17.23 18.39
N ALA A 73 -11.32 -18.46 17.99
CA ALA A 73 -11.98 -19.45 18.87
C ALA A 73 -11.10 -19.84 20.09
N PHE A 74 -9.83 -19.47 20.09
CA PHE A 74 -8.88 -19.76 21.14
C PHE A 74 -8.38 -18.47 21.76
N ASN A 75 -8.87 -18.18 22.95
CA ASN A 75 -8.43 -17.04 23.75
C ASN A 75 -7.08 -17.36 24.39
N VAL A 76 -5.99 -17.23 23.61
CA VAL A 76 -4.64 -17.40 24.12
C VAL A 76 -4.30 -16.19 24.99
N GLU A 77 -3.93 -16.42 26.22
CA GLU A 77 -3.52 -15.38 27.17
C GLU A 77 -2.00 -15.21 27.23
N SER A 78 -1.25 -16.25 26.88
CA SER A 78 0.22 -16.26 26.95
C SER A 78 0.84 -17.15 25.88
N PHE A 79 1.87 -16.60 25.21
CA PHE A 79 2.73 -17.37 24.31
C PHE A 79 3.98 -17.93 25.00
N LYS A 80 4.01 -17.99 26.34
CA LYS A 80 5.10 -18.66 27.05
C LYS A 80 5.17 -20.13 26.64
N GLY A 81 6.34 -20.59 26.23
CA GLY A 81 6.54 -21.93 25.65
C GLY A 81 6.65 -21.93 24.12
N ILE A 82 6.40 -20.78 23.46
CA ILE A 82 6.54 -20.68 22.00
C ILE A 82 7.99 -20.88 21.54
N GLU A 83 8.96 -20.63 22.40
CA GLU A 83 10.39 -20.81 22.16
C GLU A 83 10.78 -22.25 21.80
N TYR A 84 9.97 -23.23 22.19
CA TYR A 84 10.19 -24.65 21.80
C TYR A 84 9.87 -24.92 20.32
N PHE A 85 9.21 -23.99 19.65
CA PHE A 85 8.81 -24.08 18.24
C PHE A 85 9.67 -23.24 17.32
N ASP A 86 10.93 -23.04 17.64
CA ASP A 86 11.85 -22.15 16.91
C ASP A 86 12.14 -22.58 15.46
N ASP A 87 11.71 -23.78 15.08
CA ASP A 87 11.83 -24.37 13.74
C ASP A 87 10.60 -24.09 12.84
N ILE A 88 9.57 -23.38 13.31
CA ILE A 88 8.42 -23.00 12.47
C ILE A 88 8.88 -22.11 11.32
N THR A 89 8.22 -22.29 10.19
CA THR A 89 8.41 -21.44 8.99
C THR A 89 7.30 -20.40 8.86
N ASN A 90 6.10 -20.68 9.39
CA ASN A 90 4.95 -19.81 9.30
C ASN A 90 4.28 -19.63 10.65
N PHE A 91 3.92 -18.39 10.96
CA PHE A 91 3.14 -18.03 12.13
C PHE A 91 1.92 -17.22 11.72
N TYR A 92 0.73 -17.70 12.08
CA TYR A 92 -0.54 -17.04 11.84
C TYR A 92 -1.25 -16.81 13.18
N TYR A 93 -1.63 -15.57 13.44
CA TYR A 93 -2.40 -15.21 14.62
C TYR A 93 -3.59 -14.35 14.22
N ARG A 94 -4.76 -14.75 14.67
CA ARG A 94 -5.96 -13.93 14.68
C ARG A 94 -6.48 -13.88 16.11
N GLY A 95 -6.36 -12.71 16.75
CA GLY A 95 -6.81 -12.47 18.13
C GLY A 95 -8.02 -11.54 18.14
N GLY A 96 -8.96 -11.76 19.05
CA GLY A 96 -10.17 -10.96 19.23
C GLY A 96 -11.41 -11.79 19.40
N ALA A 97 -12.54 -11.13 19.70
CA ALA A 97 -13.84 -11.80 19.83
C ALA A 97 -14.33 -12.27 18.45
N ALA A 98 -14.66 -13.56 18.32
CA ALA A 98 -15.40 -14.04 17.16
C ALA A 98 -16.88 -13.64 17.35
N THR A 99 -17.38 -12.72 16.54
CA THR A 99 -18.82 -12.51 16.38
C THR A 99 -19.30 -13.45 15.29
N SER A 100 -20.21 -14.38 15.60
CA SER A 100 -20.96 -15.09 14.57
C SER A 100 -21.97 -14.11 13.99
N GLU A 101 -21.83 -13.77 12.71
CA GLU A 101 -22.84 -13.02 11.94
C GLU A 101 -23.93 -13.94 11.36
N ASP A 102 -24.23 -15.06 12.01
CA ASP A 102 -25.41 -15.85 11.65
C ASP A 102 -26.62 -15.33 12.44
N ASP A 103 -27.56 -14.79 11.68
CA ASP A 103 -28.90 -14.37 12.11
C ASP A 103 -29.64 -15.54 12.75
N ASP A 104 -29.51 -15.72 14.04
CA ASP A 104 -30.52 -16.26 14.98
C ASP A 104 -29.85 -16.75 16.25
N GLU A 105 -30.14 -16.01 17.34
CA GLU A 105 -30.08 -16.41 18.75
C GLU A 105 -28.72 -16.90 19.33
N ASP A 106 -28.22 -16.13 20.25
CA ASP A 106 -27.02 -16.26 21.09
C ASP A 106 -25.74 -15.77 20.46
N ILE A 107 -25.49 -14.46 20.61
CA ILE A 107 -24.16 -13.87 20.42
C ILE A 107 -23.22 -14.54 21.43
N ILE A 108 -22.43 -15.52 20.97
CA ILE A 108 -21.34 -16.06 21.76
C ILE A 108 -20.23 -15.02 21.73
N VAL A 109 -20.15 -14.18 22.75
CA VAL A 109 -19.02 -13.28 22.97
C VAL A 109 -17.88 -14.13 23.52
N TYR A 110 -16.86 -14.38 22.69
CA TYR A 110 -15.60 -14.91 23.21
C TYR A 110 -14.87 -13.80 23.94
N GLU A 111 -14.28 -14.07 25.10
CA GLU A 111 -13.45 -13.12 25.82
C GLU A 111 -12.26 -12.68 24.94
N ASP A 112 -11.92 -11.40 24.95
CA ASP A 112 -10.79 -10.87 24.21
C ASP A 112 -9.47 -11.49 24.68
N SER A 113 -8.64 -11.94 23.74
CA SER A 113 -7.26 -12.36 24.06
C SER A 113 -6.52 -11.26 24.80
N THR A 114 -5.98 -11.56 25.97
CA THR A 114 -5.20 -10.61 26.81
C THR A 114 -3.73 -10.55 26.44
N VAL A 115 -3.30 -11.25 25.41
CA VAL A 115 -1.92 -11.23 24.91
C VAL A 115 -1.48 -9.79 24.62
N SER A 116 -0.43 -9.33 25.29
CA SER A 116 0.14 -8.00 25.12
C SER A 116 1.37 -7.99 24.21
N GLU A 117 2.04 -9.12 24.06
CA GLU A 117 3.25 -9.29 23.25
C GLU A 117 3.26 -10.63 22.50
N ILE A 118 3.70 -10.59 21.24
CA ILE A 118 4.11 -11.77 20.47
C ILE A 118 5.61 -11.66 20.26
N ASN A 119 6.37 -12.55 20.88
CA ASN A 119 7.84 -12.58 20.77
C ASN A 119 8.30 -13.83 20.04
N LEU A 120 8.73 -13.65 18.79
CA LEU A 120 9.30 -14.67 17.92
C LEU A 120 10.76 -14.36 17.59
N SER A 121 11.43 -13.57 18.44
CA SER A 121 12.80 -13.14 18.19
C SER A 121 13.77 -14.34 18.10
N GLY A 122 14.66 -14.32 17.11
CA GLY A 122 15.69 -15.35 16.93
C GLY A 122 15.21 -16.64 16.26
N PHE A 123 13.96 -16.73 15.86
CA PHE A 123 13.44 -17.91 15.16
C PHE A 123 14.18 -18.14 13.83
N LYS A 124 14.94 -19.23 13.77
CA LYS A 124 15.94 -19.46 12.71
C LYS A 124 15.33 -19.79 11.36
N LYS A 125 14.14 -20.40 11.33
CA LYS A 125 13.46 -20.88 10.11
C LYS A 125 12.24 -20.09 9.72
N LEU A 126 11.80 -19.14 10.55
CA LEU A 126 10.61 -18.33 10.33
C LEU A 126 10.73 -17.52 9.03
N GLU A 127 9.81 -17.75 8.10
CA GLU A 127 9.76 -17.10 6.78
C GLU A 127 8.57 -16.16 6.64
N LYS A 128 7.45 -16.47 7.30
CA LYS A 128 6.21 -15.71 7.17
C LYS A 128 5.52 -15.49 8.50
N VAL A 129 5.08 -14.25 8.73
CA VAL A 129 4.26 -13.84 9.87
C VAL A 129 3.02 -13.11 9.37
N VAL A 130 1.85 -13.59 9.76
CA VAL A 130 0.56 -12.95 9.49
C VAL A 130 -0.18 -12.76 10.80
N ILE A 131 -0.48 -11.51 11.14
CA ILE A 131 -1.20 -11.15 12.36
C ILE A 131 -2.42 -10.33 11.99
N LYS A 132 -3.61 -10.85 12.31
CA LYS A 132 -4.88 -10.12 12.23
C LYS A 132 -5.33 -9.84 13.66
N ASN A 133 -5.05 -8.66 14.15
CA ASN A 133 -5.31 -8.30 15.52
C ASN A 133 -6.68 -7.65 15.68
N GLU A 134 -7.53 -8.30 16.46
CA GLU A 134 -8.87 -7.81 16.83
C GLU A 134 -8.94 -7.49 18.34
N SER A 135 -7.83 -7.67 19.09
CA SER A 135 -7.73 -7.42 20.53
C SER A 135 -7.08 -6.05 20.83
N PRO A 136 -7.56 -5.29 21.82
CA PRO A 136 -6.96 -4.02 22.24
C PRO A 136 -5.67 -4.21 23.06
N TYR A 137 -5.33 -5.42 23.45
CA TYR A 137 -4.22 -5.70 24.38
C TYR A 137 -2.89 -5.92 23.67
N LEU A 138 -2.85 -6.46 22.47
CA LEU A 138 -1.60 -6.71 21.73
C LEU A 138 -0.91 -5.42 21.34
N LYS A 139 0.21 -5.10 22.00
CA LYS A 139 1.01 -3.87 21.84
C LYS A 139 2.31 -4.11 21.08
N ILE A 140 2.97 -5.24 21.33
CA ILE A 140 4.33 -5.48 20.91
C ILE A 140 4.42 -6.72 20.03
N ILE A 141 5.09 -6.58 18.89
CA ILE A 141 5.48 -7.69 18.04
C ILE A 141 6.99 -7.65 17.88
N ASN A 142 7.68 -8.65 18.43
CA ASN A 142 9.12 -8.77 18.37
C ASN A 142 9.53 -9.90 17.42
N LEU A 143 10.12 -9.53 16.29
CA LEU A 143 10.62 -10.44 15.25
C LEU A 143 12.14 -10.27 15.05
N GLN A 144 12.85 -9.68 16.02
CA GLN A 144 14.29 -9.42 15.89
C GLN A 144 15.05 -10.69 15.56
N ASN A 145 16.06 -10.55 14.71
CA ASN A 145 16.98 -11.64 14.33
C ASN A 145 16.34 -12.86 13.62
N CYS A 146 15.10 -12.76 13.14
CA CYS A 146 14.50 -13.77 12.27
C CYS A 146 15.12 -13.67 10.88
N LYS A 147 16.33 -14.25 10.72
CA LYS A 147 17.16 -14.06 9.52
C LYS A 147 16.56 -14.61 8.23
N LYS A 148 15.62 -15.57 8.30
CA LYS A 148 14.93 -16.13 7.12
C LYS A 148 13.60 -15.46 6.82
N LEU A 149 13.13 -14.54 7.68
CA LEU A 149 11.86 -13.88 7.53
C LEU A 149 11.79 -13.09 6.22
N ARG A 150 10.78 -13.38 5.42
CA ARG A 150 10.56 -12.80 4.10
C ARG A 150 9.29 -11.96 4.02
N GLU A 151 8.27 -12.32 4.77
CA GLU A 151 6.95 -11.71 4.68
C GLU A 151 6.41 -11.39 6.07
N VAL A 152 6.01 -10.15 6.28
CA VAL A 152 5.31 -9.68 7.47
C VAL A 152 4.05 -8.96 7.02
N ASN A 153 2.89 -9.48 7.43
CA ASN A 153 1.59 -8.87 7.22
C ASN A 153 0.90 -8.72 8.57
N ILE A 154 0.67 -7.48 8.98
CA ILE A 154 0.04 -7.14 10.25
C ILE A 154 -1.11 -6.19 10.00
N SER A 155 -2.30 -6.62 10.38
CA SER A 155 -3.50 -5.79 10.33
C SER A 155 -4.21 -5.78 11.68
N SER A 156 -4.82 -4.66 12.02
CA SER A 156 -5.73 -4.55 13.16
C SER A 156 -7.12 -4.16 12.68
N MET A 157 -8.15 -4.39 13.49
CA MET A 157 -9.48 -3.86 13.18
C MET A 157 -9.51 -2.33 13.35
N TYR A 158 -10.28 -1.65 12.53
CA TYR A 158 -10.40 -0.19 12.41
C TYR A 158 -10.54 0.56 13.76
N ARG A 159 -11.16 -0.06 14.78
CA ARG A 159 -11.40 0.61 16.08
C ARG A 159 -10.47 0.17 17.21
N ILE A 160 -9.65 -0.86 17.00
CA ILE A 160 -8.93 -1.57 18.07
C ILE A 160 -7.41 -1.49 17.91
N ALA A 161 -6.87 -0.73 16.94
CA ALA A 161 -5.43 -0.72 16.69
C ALA A 161 -4.64 -0.46 17.98
N ALA A 162 -4.00 -1.51 18.46
CA ALA A 162 -3.24 -1.49 19.70
C ALA A 162 -1.74 -1.62 19.47
N ILE A 163 -1.34 -2.24 18.33
CA ILE A 163 0.06 -2.54 18.04
C ILE A 163 0.82 -1.23 17.81
N ASP A 164 1.68 -0.86 18.74
CA ASP A 164 2.50 0.36 18.72
C ASP A 164 3.97 0.09 18.47
N THR A 165 4.41 -1.17 18.66
CA THR A 165 5.82 -1.57 18.54
C THR A 165 5.95 -2.79 17.62
N LEU A 166 6.79 -2.64 16.58
CA LEU A 166 7.20 -3.72 15.68
C LEU A 166 8.73 -3.71 15.58
N GLU A 167 9.36 -4.76 16.12
CA GLU A 167 10.81 -4.93 16.15
C GLU A 167 11.27 -5.86 15.01
N LEU A 168 11.99 -5.30 14.04
CA LEU A 168 12.46 -6.02 12.84
C LEU A 168 13.99 -6.06 12.73
N LYS A 169 14.74 -5.58 13.72
CA LYS A 169 16.21 -5.56 13.67
C LYS A 169 16.77 -6.95 13.41
N GLY A 170 17.62 -7.08 12.38
CA GLY A 170 18.24 -8.38 12.02
C GLY A 170 17.42 -9.26 11.08
N CYS A 171 16.22 -8.85 10.66
CA CYS A 171 15.42 -9.54 9.64
C CYS A 171 15.94 -9.20 8.22
N THR A 172 17.17 -9.59 7.94
CA THR A 172 17.91 -9.14 6.75
C THR A 172 17.33 -9.63 5.42
N ASN A 173 16.54 -10.72 5.43
CA ASN A 173 15.92 -11.28 4.21
C ASN A 173 14.47 -10.81 3.97
N LEU A 174 13.96 -9.87 4.77
CA LEU A 174 12.60 -9.37 4.61
C LEU A 174 12.39 -8.80 3.20
N ARG A 175 11.31 -9.24 2.54
CA ARG A 175 10.95 -8.86 1.17
C ARG A 175 9.68 -8.03 1.09
N THR A 176 8.72 -8.35 1.96
CA THR A 176 7.41 -7.70 1.96
C THR A 176 7.04 -7.30 3.38
N LEU A 177 6.67 -6.04 3.56
CA LEU A 177 6.07 -5.53 4.78
C LEU A 177 4.72 -4.89 4.44
N GLU A 178 3.66 -5.44 5.02
CA GLU A 178 2.31 -4.90 4.92
C GLU A 178 1.77 -4.60 6.32
N LEU A 179 1.36 -3.36 6.53
CA LEU A 179 0.81 -2.88 7.81
C LEU A 179 -0.50 -2.16 7.57
N MET A 180 -1.54 -2.53 8.32
CA MET A 180 -2.84 -1.91 8.22
C MET A 180 -3.38 -1.58 9.62
N TRP A 181 -3.78 -0.32 9.83
CA TRP A 181 -4.44 0.16 11.07
C TRP A 181 -3.64 -0.09 12.36
N THR A 182 -2.34 0.14 12.31
CA THR A 182 -1.46 0.04 13.50
C THR A 182 -1.26 1.40 14.19
N ASN A 183 -0.74 1.39 15.43
CA ASN A 183 -0.34 2.60 16.16
C ASN A 183 1.16 2.92 16.04
N ILE A 184 1.85 2.32 15.09
CA ILE A 184 3.31 2.44 14.95
C ILE A 184 3.67 3.84 14.47
N LYS A 185 4.43 4.59 15.27
CA LYS A 185 4.83 5.98 14.96
C LYS A 185 6.01 6.08 14.00
N LYS A 186 6.89 5.09 14.00
CA LYS A 186 8.14 5.11 13.23
C LYS A 186 8.48 3.72 12.73
N ILE A 187 8.80 3.62 11.45
CA ILE A 187 9.29 2.38 10.82
C ILE A 187 10.66 2.68 10.23
N ASN A 188 11.65 1.87 10.62
CA ASN A 188 13.01 2.00 10.12
C ASN A 188 13.46 0.70 9.46
N LEU A 189 13.48 0.68 8.14
CA LEU A 189 13.98 -0.40 7.29
C LEU A 189 15.24 0.01 6.54
N ALA A 190 15.97 1.01 7.04
CA ALA A 190 17.19 1.46 6.36
C ALA A 190 18.21 0.33 6.21
N GLY A 191 18.64 0.06 4.97
CA GLY A 191 19.59 -0.99 4.67
C GLY A 191 19.02 -2.41 4.59
N PHE A 192 17.68 -2.55 4.58
CA PHE A 192 17.03 -3.82 4.26
C PHE A 192 17.17 -4.09 2.75
N GLU A 193 18.27 -4.74 2.39
CA GLU A 193 18.63 -4.88 0.96
C GLU A 193 17.66 -5.75 0.16
N HIS A 194 16.99 -6.71 0.81
CA HIS A 194 16.07 -7.63 0.16
C HIS A 194 14.62 -7.12 0.09
N ILE A 195 14.28 -6.05 0.83
CA ILE A 195 12.91 -5.52 0.80
C ILE A 195 12.55 -5.07 -0.62
N ALA A 196 11.44 -5.58 -1.12
CA ALA A 196 10.92 -5.31 -2.46
C ALA A 196 9.63 -4.52 -2.43
N GLU A 197 8.81 -4.71 -1.39
CA GLU A 197 7.49 -4.11 -1.30
C GLU A 197 7.19 -3.65 0.12
N VAL A 198 6.69 -2.43 0.25
CA VAL A 198 6.19 -1.86 1.51
C VAL A 198 4.82 -1.25 1.24
N SER A 199 3.83 -1.77 1.94
CA SER A 199 2.44 -1.27 1.91
C SER A 199 2.00 -0.90 3.31
N ILE A 200 1.60 0.35 3.51
CA ILE A 200 1.15 0.85 4.80
C ILE A 200 -0.14 1.64 4.60
N ASP A 201 -1.23 1.08 5.10
CA ASP A 201 -2.53 1.75 5.18
C ASP A 201 -2.81 2.09 6.64
N ASP A 202 -2.42 3.31 7.03
CA ASP A 202 -2.59 3.82 8.39
C ASP A 202 -3.75 4.83 8.45
N ASN A 203 -4.99 4.34 8.29
CA ASN A 203 -6.20 5.15 8.40
C ASN A 203 -6.37 5.81 9.79
N ARG A 204 -5.58 5.43 10.79
CA ARG A 204 -5.49 6.11 12.09
C ARG A 204 -4.55 7.30 12.08
N ASN A 205 -3.74 7.43 11.04
CA ASN A 205 -2.86 8.56 10.86
C ASN A 205 -1.83 8.71 12.00
N ILE A 206 -1.21 7.63 12.43
CA ILE A 206 -0.24 7.63 13.54
C ILE A 206 1.20 7.67 13.04
N LEU A 207 1.50 7.00 11.91
CA LEU A 207 2.84 6.91 11.37
C LEU A 207 3.38 8.30 10.98
N GLN A 208 4.51 8.69 11.55
CA GLN A 208 5.18 9.97 11.30
C GLN A 208 6.42 9.84 10.42
N THR A 209 7.11 8.70 10.52
CA THR A 209 8.38 8.50 9.80
C THR A 209 8.46 7.10 9.22
N LEU A 210 8.72 7.03 7.91
CA LEU A 210 9.08 5.80 7.20
C LEU A 210 10.47 5.98 6.59
N ASN A 211 11.43 5.16 7.05
CA ASN A 211 12.81 5.21 6.58
C ASN A 211 13.15 3.98 5.76
N LEU A 212 13.28 4.18 4.45
CA LEU A 212 13.59 3.19 3.43
C LEU A 212 14.94 3.49 2.74
N LYS A 213 15.83 4.21 3.41
CA LYS A 213 17.15 4.53 2.84
C LYS A 213 17.95 3.26 2.56
N LYS A 214 18.61 3.23 1.39
CA LYS A 214 19.47 2.11 0.97
C LYS A 214 18.73 0.76 0.83
N CYS A 215 17.41 0.75 0.69
CA CYS A 215 16.64 -0.44 0.33
C CYS A 215 16.83 -0.70 -1.18
N SER A 216 17.95 -1.33 -1.54
CA SER A 216 18.44 -1.37 -2.94
C SER A 216 17.55 -2.18 -3.90
N ASN A 217 16.76 -3.13 -3.38
CA ASN A 217 15.82 -3.93 -4.17
C ASN A 217 14.36 -3.48 -4.07
N LEU A 218 14.09 -2.38 -3.35
CA LEU A 218 12.73 -1.85 -3.20
C LEU A 218 12.15 -1.43 -4.55
N LYS A 219 11.00 -1.98 -4.89
CA LYS A 219 10.29 -1.76 -6.16
C LYS A 219 8.98 -0.98 -5.98
N THR A 220 8.25 -1.28 -4.92
CA THR A 220 6.93 -0.72 -4.70
C THR A 220 6.80 -0.17 -3.29
N VAL A 221 6.29 1.04 -3.20
CA VAL A 221 5.90 1.68 -1.93
C VAL A 221 4.50 2.25 -2.07
N SER A 222 3.61 1.84 -1.19
CA SER A 222 2.27 2.41 -1.02
C SER A 222 2.10 2.87 0.42
N VAL A 223 1.80 4.13 0.65
CA VAL A 223 1.64 4.69 2.00
C VAL A 223 0.45 5.65 2.04
N TRP A 224 -0.54 5.29 2.85
CA TRP A 224 -1.73 6.11 3.11
C TRP A 224 -1.75 6.49 4.58
N CYS A 225 -1.18 7.65 4.90
CA CYS A 225 -1.07 8.14 6.27
C CYS A 225 -0.97 9.67 6.33
N ASP A 226 -2.00 10.35 6.80
CA ASP A 226 -2.04 11.81 6.83
C ASP A 226 -1.00 12.45 7.76
N ARG A 227 -0.55 11.76 8.80
CA ARG A 227 0.49 12.27 9.72
C ARG A 227 1.92 11.96 9.30
N LEU A 228 2.14 11.29 8.18
CA LEU A 228 3.49 11.04 7.68
C LEU A 228 4.17 12.37 7.34
N THR A 229 5.21 12.73 8.08
CA THR A 229 6.02 13.94 7.86
C THR A 229 7.34 13.66 7.15
N LYS A 230 7.84 12.41 7.26
CA LYS A 230 9.15 12.02 6.72
C LYS A 230 9.09 10.68 6.00
N LEU A 231 9.24 10.72 4.69
CA LEU A 231 9.46 9.55 3.83
C LEU A 231 10.88 9.64 3.25
N LYS A 232 11.74 8.66 3.60
CA LYS A 232 13.16 8.67 3.21
C LYS A 232 13.44 7.54 2.22
N LEU A 233 13.67 7.89 0.94
CA LEU A 233 13.85 6.96 -0.18
C LEU A 233 15.26 6.99 -0.79
N LYS A 234 16.19 7.77 -0.22
CA LYS A 234 17.56 7.90 -0.76
C LYS A 234 18.26 6.56 -0.87
N GLY A 235 18.68 6.18 -2.08
CA GLY A 235 19.35 4.92 -2.37
C GLY A 235 18.42 3.75 -2.71
N ALA A 236 17.11 3.92 -2.71
CA ALA A 236 16.15 2.97 -3.27
C ALA A 236 16.11 3.09 -4.81
N LYS A 237 17.21 2.68 -5.47
CA LYS A 237 17.42 2.93 -6.90
C LYS A 237 16.47 2.15 -7.81
N LYS A 238 15.96 1.00 -7.36
CA LYS A 238 15.04 0.13 -8.13
C LYS A 238 13.57 0.46 -7.91
N LEU A 239 13.25 1.55 -7.20
CA LEU A 239 11.85 1.94 -6.97
C LEU A 239 11.19 2.27 -8.32
N GLU A 240 10.17 1.49 -8.65
CA GLU A 240 9.40 1.59 -9.88
C GLU A 240 8.04 2.26 -9.66
N SER A 241 7.41 2.00 -8.51
CA SER A 241 6.09 2.53 -8.18
C SER A 241 6.07 3.16 -6.79
N LEU A 242 5.56 4.38 -6.71
CA LEU A 242 5.37 5.11 -5.47
C LEU A 242 3.97 5.71 -5.42
N ASP A 243 3.19 5.27 -4.45
CA ASP A 243 1.87 5.81 -4.12
C ASP A 243 1.91 6.39 -2.71
N VAL A 244 1.66 7.69 -2.57
CA VAL A 244 1.71 8.38 -1.29
C VAL A 244 0.51 9.28 -1.11
N THR A 245 -0.27 9.01 -0.09
CA THR A 245 -1.31 9.91 0.43
C THR A 245 -0.91 10.32 1.85
N ALA A 246 -0.48 11.58 2.02
CA ALA A 246 0.14 12.04 3.26
C ALA A 246 -0.05 13.55 3.48
N ALA A 247 -1.11 13.92 4.19
CA ALA A 247 -1.47 15.33 4.40
C ALA A 247 -0.47 16.16 5.21
N SER A 248 0.50 15.53 5.87
CA SER A 248 1.57 16.22 6.62
C SER A 248 2.94 16.17 5.92
N LEU A 249 3.04 15.52 4.74
CA LEU A 249 4.29 15.42 4.01
C LEU A 249 4.52 16.70 3.19
N THR A 250 5.53 17.49 3.56
CA THR A 250 5.86 18.75 2.89
C THR A 250 7.04 18.66 1.92
N ASN A 251 7.84 17.60 2.03
CA ASN A 251 9.02 17.39 1.19
C ASN A 251 9.13 15.92 0.77
N LEU A 252 9.42 15.70 -0.51
CA LEU A 252 9.64 14.38 -1.10
C LEU A 252 10.84 14.43 -2.06
N ASP A 253 11.97 13.82 -1.65
CA ASP A 253 13.18 13.71 -2.46
C ASP A 253 13.16 12.40 -3.27
N LEU A 254 13.06 12.53 -4.59
CA LEU A 254 13.02 11.42 -5.56
C LEU A 254 14.30 11.36 -6.43
N THR A 255 15.30 12.16 -6.16
CA THR A 255 16.51 12.27 -7.00
C THR A 255 17.29 10.96 -7.12
N SER A 256 17.20 10.07 -6.13
CA SER A 256 17.85 8.75 -6.15
C SER A 256 17.02 7.65 -6.83
N ASN A 257 15.74 7.89 -7.13
CA ASN A 257 14.80 6.88 -7.59
C ASN A 257 14.70 6.89 -9.13
N THR A 258 15.83 6.62 -9.79
CA THR A 258 15.97 6.80 -11.23
C THR A 258 15.16 5.83 -12.08
N GLN A 259 14.69 4.70 -11.52
CA GLN A 259 13.84 3.72 -12.20
C GLN A 259 12.33 3.96 -11.97
N LEU A 260 11.95 5.08 -11.34
CA LEU A 260 10.55 5.37 -11.05
C LEU A 260 9.75 5.52 -12.35
N LYS A 261 8.69 4.69 -12.49
CA LYS A 261 7.79 4.63 -13.63
C LYS A 261 6.41 5.21 -13.32
N ASP A 262 5.92 4.94 -12.12
CA ASP A 262 4.59 5.36 -11.68
C ASP A 262 4.69 6.15 -10.38
N LEU A 263 4.25 7.40 -10.41
CA LEU A 263 4.17 8.27 -9.24
C LEU A 263 2.74 8.73 -9.02
N HIS A 264 2.21 8.39 -7.85
CA HIS A 264 0.92 8.88 -7.39
C HIS A 264 1.09 9.68 -6.10
N LEU A 265 0.58 10.91 -6.08
CA LEU A 265 0.45 11.73 -4.88
C LEU A 265 -1.03 11.96 -4.63
N GLY A 266 -1.54 11.33 -3.58
CA GLY A 266 -2.95 11.37 -3.22
C GLY A 266 -3.36 12.68 -2.53
N ARG A 267 -4.64 12.75 -2.27
CA ARG A 267 -5.32 13.92 -1.71
C ARG A 267 -4.66 14.46 -0.45
N GLY A 268 -4.50 15.78 -0.41
CA GLY A 268 -4.03 16.49 0.78
C GLY A 268 -2.52 16.50 0.98
N THR A 269 -1.75 15.81 0.13
CA THR A 269 -0.27 15.82 0.20
C THR A 269 0.28 17.24 0.04
N LYS A 270 1.00 17.72 1.06
CA LYS A 270 1.47 19.13 1.17
C LYS A 270 2.81 19.40 0.49
N VAL A 271 3.27 18.50 -0.36
CA VAL A 271 4.47 18.74 -1.16
C VAL A 271 4.19 19.89 -2.13
N THR A 272 5.02 20.94 -2.07
CA THR A 272 4.84 22.16 -2.89
C THR A 272 5.66 22.14 -4.18
N SER A 273 6.72 21.33 -4.22
CA SER A 273 7.61 21.19 -5.39
C SER A 273 8.15 19.78 -5.50
N LEU A 274 8.44 19.35 -6.73
CA LEU A 274 9.07 18.07 -7.04
C LEU A 274 10.15 18.27 -8.07
N ASP A 275 11.36 17.75 -7.80
CA ASP A 275 12.39 17.59 -8.82
C ASP A 275 12.26 16.19 -9.45
N LEU A 276 11.75 16.14 -10.69
CA LEU A 276 11.57 14.93 -11.47
C LEU A 276 12.65 14.76 -12.55
N SER A 277 13.69 15.59 -12.54
CA SER A 277 14.73 15.61 -13.58
C SER A 277 15.53 14.30 -13.67
N HIS A 278 15.63 13.57 -12.54
CA HIS A 278 16.33 12.28 -12.46
C HIS A 278 15.44 11.07 -12.73
N ASN A 279 14.12 11.24 -12.76
CA ASN A 279 13.16 10.14 -12.95
C ASN A 279 12.82 9.94 -14.43
N THR A 280 13.85 9.69 -15.24
CA THR A 280 13.72 9.65 -16.71
C THR A 280 12.86 8.52 -17.24
N GLU A 281 12.65 7.47 -16.44
CA GLU A 281 11.77 6.35 -16.76
C GLU A 281 10.29 6.59 -16.44
N LEU A 282 9.93 7.78 -15.93
CA LEU A 282 8.56 8.09 -15.52
C LEU A 282 7.61 7.99 -16.72
N THR A 283 6.61 7.12 -16.57
CA THR A 283 5.53 6.86 -17.56
C THR A 283 4.21 7.47 -17.13
N THR A 284 3.95 7.47 -15.82
CA THR A 284 2.69 7.94 -15.25
C THR A 284 2.96 8.87 -14.07
N MET A 285 2.38 10.05 -14.12
CA MET A 285 2.26 10.96 -12.99
C MET A 285 0.78 11.19 -12.72
N ARG A 286 0.35 10.93 -11.48
CA ARG A 286 -0.98 11.30 -10.97
C ARG A 286 -0.81 12.11 -9.70
N CYS A 287 -1.42 13.27 -9.65
CA CYS A 287 -1.54 14.05 -8.43
C CYS A 287 -2.87 14.79 -8.44
N TYR A 288 -3.57 14.75 -7.34
CA TYR A 288 -4.81 15.50 -7.19
C TYR A 288 -4.95 16.05 -5.78
N GLN A 289 -5.47 17.28 -5.70
CA GLN A 289 -5.65 17.98 -4.42
C GLN A 289 -4.36 18.02 -3.58
N THR A 290 -3.23 18.32 -4.22
CA THR A 290 -1.92 18.54 -3.59
C THR A 290 -1.60 20.04 -3.52
N ASP A 291 -0.54 20.39 -2.80
CA ASP A 291 -0.05 21.77 -2.72
C ASP A 291 1.01 22.12 -3.79
N LEU A 292 1.21 21.25 -4.78
CA LEU A 292 2.15 21.51 -5.87
C LEU A 292 1.85 22.83 -6.59
N THR A 293 2.89 23.61 -6.85
CA THR A 293 2.78 24.91 -7.54
C THR A 293 3.16 24.85 -9.01
N ALA A 294 4.03 23.91 -9.37
CA ALA A 294 4.50 23.71 -10.74
C ALA A 294 4.89 22.25 -10.98
N LEU A 295 4.87 21.83 -12.25
CA LEU A 295 5.36 20.53 -12.70
C LEU A 295 6.21 20.71 -13.96
N ASP A 296 7.42 20.17 -13.93
CA ASP A 296 8.33 20.19 -15.08
C ASP A 296 8.69 18.77 -15.51
N PHE A 297 8.17 18.36 -16.68
CA PHE A 297 8.38 17.03 -17.25
C PHE A 297 9.39 17.01 -18.41
N ARG A 298 10.18 18.05 -18.63
CA ARG A 298 11.12 18.10 -19.77
C ARG A 298 12.08 16.91 -19.83
N HIS A 299 12.43 16.34 -18.69
CA HIS A 299 13.34 15.20 -18.60
C HIS A 299 12.63 13.84 -18.65
N ASN A 300 11.30 13.81 -18.53
CA ASN A 300 10.50 12.58 -18.47
C ASN A 300 9.97 12.19 -19.87
N LYS A 301 10.88 11.87 -20.78
CA LYS A 301 10.56 11.60 -22.20
C LYS A 301 9.70 10.37 -22.41
N ASN A 302 9.63 9.49 -21.42
CA ASN A 302 8.80 8.29 -21.40
C ASN A 302 7.36 8.54 -20.93
N LEU A 303 7.04 9.77 -20.48
CA LEU A 303 5.74 10.11 -19.91
C LEU A 303 4.60 9.86 -20.91
N VAL A 304 3.63 9.06 -20.50
CA VAL A 304 2.41 8.70 -21.27
C VAL A 304 1.17 9.37 -20.68
N THR A 305 1.11 9.46 -19.36
CA THR A 305 -0.01 10.05 -18.64
C THR A 305 0.47 11.06 -17.61
N ALA A 306 -0.04 12.29 -17.72
CA ALA A 306 0.06 13.32 -16.69
C ALA A 306 -1.37 13.72 -16.29
N ASP A 307 -1.79 13.28 -15.12
CA ASP A 307 -3.08 13.65 -14.52
C ASP A 307 -2.84 14.46 -13.25
N CYS A 308 -3.03 15.78 -13.38
CA CYS A 308 -2.72 16.76 -12.34
C CYS A 308 -3.94 17.61 -11.99
N HIS A 309 -5.13 17.03 -12.11
CA HIS A 309 -6.39 17.75 -11.90
C HIS A 309 -6.63 18.14 -10.43
N ASN A 310 -7.52 19.13 -10.23
CA ASN A 310 -7.90 19.60 -8.90
C ASN A 310 -6.74 20.12 -8.03
N ASN A 311 -5.66 20.60 -8.65
CA ASN A 311 -4.53 21.20 -7.95
C ASN A 311 -4.61 22.73 -8.03
N LYS A 312 -5.27 23.32 -7.06
CA LYS A 312 -5.59 24.76 -7.04
C LYS A 312 -4.37 25.68 -7.06
N ASN A 313 -3.17 25.14 -6.75
CA ASN A 313 -1.94 25.92 -6.69
C ASN A 313 -1.06 25.77 -7.94
N ILE A 314 -1.27 24.77 -8.79
CA ILE A 314 -0.47 24.58 -10.02
C ILE A 314 -0.74 25.73 -10.98
N ALA A 315 0.29 26.56 -11.19
CA ALA A 315 0.26 27.69 -12.12
C ALA A 315 1.02 27.42 -13.42
N SER A 316 1.91 26.42 -13.45
CA SER A 316 2.65 26.04 -14.65
C SER A 316 2.86 24.53 -14.77
N ILE A 317 2.74 24.04 -16.00
CA ILE A 317 3.05 22.66 -16.37
C ILE A 317 3.89 22.71 -17.65
N ASN A 318 5.04 22.05 -17.63
CA ASN A 318 5.92 21.96 -18.79
C ASN A 318 5.99 20.49 -19.25
N VAL A 319 5.46 20.23 -20.45
CA VAL A 319 5.45 18.91 -21.10
C VAL A 319 6.33 18.88 -22.38
N GLN A 320 7.24 19.85 -22.53
CA GLN A 320 8.10 19.92 -23.68
C GLN A 320 8.97 18.66 -23.81
N GLY A 321 9.00 18.06 -24.99
CA GLY A 321 9.79 16.85 -25.24
C GLY A 321 9.12 15.52 -24.85
N CYS A 322 7.98 15.54 -24.16
CA CYS A 322 7.21 14.34 -23.82
C CYS A 322 6.46 13.81 -25.06
N LYS A 323 7.19 13.27 -26.03
CA LYS A 323 6.61 12.81 -27.32
C LYS A 323 5.67 11.61 -27.16
N LYS A 324 5.81 10.81 -26.10
CA LYS A 324 4.96 9.66 -25.80
C LYS A 324 3.65 10.03 -25.10
N LEU A 325 3.48 11.31 -24.68
CA LEU A 325 2.32 11.75 -23.91
C LEU A 325 1.02 11.55 -24.70
N ARG A 326 0.09 10.80 -24.10
CA ARG A 326 -1.23 10.47 -24.66
C ARG A 326 -2.36 11.16 -23.90
N THR A 327 -2.20 11.32 -22.59
CA THR A 327 -3.20 11.95 -21.72
C THR A 327 -2.54 13.06 -20.92
N LEU A 328 -3.09 14.27 -21.05
CA LEU A 328 -2.76 15.43 -20.23
C LEU A 328 -4.04 15.97 -19.63
N ARG A 329 -4.10 15.96 -18.30
CA ARG A 329 -5.23 16.47 -17.55
C ARG A 329 -4.75 17.43 -16.47
N PHE A 330 -5.25 18.65 -16.48
CA PHE A 330 -4.92 19.70 -15.51
C PHE A 330 -6.11 20.64 -15.25
N ASP A 331 -7.29 20.08 -15.34
CA ASP A 331 -8.53 20.81 -15.00
C ASP A 331 -8.50 21.27 -13.54
N ASN A 332 -9.21 22.36 -13.25
CA ASN A 332 -9.27 22.96 -11.91
C ASN A 332 -7.86 23.35 -11.38
N THR A 333 -7.04 23.99 -12.22
CA THR A 333 -5.71 24.51 -11.87
C THR A 333 -5.61 26.01 -12.20
N LYS A 334 -4.49 26.67 -11.82
CA LYS A 334 -4.19 28.07 -12.16
C LYS A 334 -3.37 28.21 -13.44
N VAL A 335 -3.26 27.18 -14.27
CA VAL A 335 -2.46 27.21 -15.51
C VAL A 335 -3.05 28.21 -16.50
N ARG A 336 -2.28 29.22 -16.85
CA ARG A 336 -2.67 30.29 -17.81
C ARG A 336 -2.17 30.05 -19.24
N LYS A 337 -1.14 29.20 -19.39
CA LYS A 337 -0.52 28.91 -20.69
C LYS A 337 -0.05 27.45 -20.70
N ILE A 338 -0.24 26.78 -21.83
CA ILE A 338 0.27 25.42 -22.06
C ILE A 338 0.83 25.32 -23.47
N ASP A 339 2.04 24.76 -23.61
CA ASP A 339 2.64 24.44 -24.92
C ASP A 339 2.64 22.92 -25.11
N VAL A 340 1.78 22.42 -25.98
CA VAL A 340 1.64 21.00 -26.32
C VAL A 340 2.18 20.65 -27.72
N LYS A 341 2.91 21.58 -28.37
CA LYS A 341 3.37 21.41 -29.76
C LYS A 341 4.25 20.18 -29.98
N THR A 342 5.02 19.76 -28.96
CA THR A 342 5.91 18.59 -29.05
C THR A 342 5.21 17.27 -28.73
N ASN A 343 3.98 17.31 -28.18
CA ASN A 343 3.22 16.15 -27.72
C ASN A 343 2.34 15.59 -28.85
N THR A 344 2.98 15.18 -29.95
CA THR A 344 2.28 14.79 -31.19
C THR A 344 1.41 13.52 -31.03
N ASN A 345 1.66 12.72 -29.99
CA ASN A 345 0.85 11.54 -29.65
C ASN A 345 -0.32 11.82 -28.72
N LEU A 346 -0.56 13.10 -28.35
CA LEU A 346 -1.63 13.47 -27.42
C LEU A 346 -2.99 13.06 -28.01
N ARG A 347 -3.78 12.33 -27.19
CA ARG A 347 -5.12 11.83 -27.53
C ARG A 347 -6.21 12.47 -26.71
N ASN A 348 -5.93 12.74 -25.44
CA ASN A 348 -6.87 13.32 -24.49
C ASN A 348 -6.24 14.55 -23.85
N LEU A 349 -6.86 15.69 -24.01
CA LEU A 349 -6.51 16.94 -23.34
C LEU A 349 -7.70 17.44 -22.54
N ARG A 350 -7.51 17.60 -21.23
CA ARG A 350 -8.50 18.16 -20.32
C ARG A 350 -7.88 19.36 -19.60
N CYS A 351 -8.47 20.50 -19.79
CA CYS A 351 -8.00 21.77 -19.25
C CYS A 351 -9.15 22.70 -18.82
N GLU A 352 -10.31 22.09 -18.58
CA GLU A 352 -11.48 22.82 -18.12
C GLU A 352 -11.26 23.50 -16.75
N ASN A 353 -12.03 24.55 -16.49
CA ASN A 353 -11.93 25.33 -15.24
C ASN A 353 -10.52 25.86 -14.98
N THR A 354 -9.87 26.38 -16.03
CA THR A 354 -8.53 27.01 -15.95
C THR A 354 -8.57 28.42 -16.54
N PRO A 355 -7.67 29.32 -16.13
CA PRO A 355 -7.59 30.66 -16.71
C PRO A 355 -6.85 30.68 -18.07
N LEU A 356 -6.95 29.60 -18.87
CA LEU A 356 -6.42 29.55 -20.22
C LEU A 356 -7.20 30.50 -21.13
N THR A 357 -6.50 31.33 -21.90
CA THR A 357 -7.08 32.19 -22.94
C THR A 357 -6.82 31.68 -24.35
N ARG A 358 -5.93 30.70 -24.50
CA ARG A 358 -5.63 30.05 -25.78
C ARG A 358 -5.02 28.68 -25.56
N VAL A 359 -5.29 27.77 -26.49
CA VAL A 359 -4.61 26.48 -26.63
C VAL A 359 -4.33 26.22 -28.10
N ASN A 360 -3.11 25.82 -28.43
CA ASN A 360 -2.73 25.50 -29.80
C ASN A 360 -2.52 23.98 -29.93
N VAL A 361 -3.49 23.32 -30.55
CA VAL A 361 -3.49 21.86 -30.76
C VAL A 361 -3.12 21.45 -32.19
N LYS A 362 -2.67 22.38 -33.05
CA LYS A 362 -2.36 22.14 -34.46
C LYS A 362 -1.39 20.98 -34.72
N LYS A 363 -0.45 20.73 -33.79
CA LYS A 363 0.54 19.63 -33.89
C LYS A 363 0.04 18.31 -33.26
N ASN A 364 -1.08 18.32 -32.57
CA ASN A 364 -1.63 17.15 -31.86
C ASN A 364 -2.58 16.38 -32.79
N ILE A 365 -2.05 15.88 -33.89
CA ILE A 365 -2.82 15.22 -34.96
C ILE A 365 -3.53 13.93 -34.51
N ASN A 366 -3.16 13.39 -33.37
CA ASN A 366 -3.76 12.19 -32.78
C ASN A 366 -4.86 12.53 -31.73
N LEU A 367 -5.19 13.84 -31.55
CA LEU A 367 -6.16 14.27 -30.55
C LEU A 367 -7.54 13.68 -30.87
N GLN A 368 -8.16 13.03 -29.85
CA GLN A 368 -9.45 12.36 -29.93
C GLN A 368 -10.49 13.03 -29.05
N LYS A 369 -10.07 13.55 -27.90
CA LYS A 369 -10.94 14.24 -26.94
C LYS A 369 -10.29 15.51 -26.49
N LEU A 370 -11.04 16.61 -26.54
CA LEU A 370 -10.65 17.92 -26.01
C LEU A 370 -11.76 18.41 -25.09
N ARG A 371 -11.39 18.75 -23.86
CA ARG A 371 -12.27 19.42 -22.92
C ARG A 371 -11.62 20.69 -22.42
N CYS A 372 -12.26 21.83 -22.67
CA CYS A 372 -11.76 23.16 -22.35
C CYS A 372 -12.87 24.14 -21.93
N ASP A 373 -13.97 23.60 -21.42
CA ASP A 373 -15.08 24.39 -20.88
C ASP A 373 -14.63 25.24 -19.68
N ASN A 374 -15.38 26.31 -19.41
CA ASN A 374 -15.04 27.27 -18.35
C ASN A 374 -13.61 27.83 -18.47
N THR A 375 -13.24 28.26 -19.67
CA THR A 375 -11.95 28.91 -19.94
C THR A 375 -12.14 30.20 -20.73
N GLY A 376 -11.12 31.05 -20.77
CA GLY A 376 -11.13 32.28 -21.57
C GLY A 376 -10.73 32.08 -23.05
N ILE A 377 -10.77 30.85 -23.56
CA ILE A 377 -10.36 30.54 -24.94
C ILE A 377 -11.35 31.21 -25.91
N SER A 378 -10.83 32.00 -26.84
CA SER A 378 -11.63 32.72 -27.84
C SER A 378 -11.51 32.17 -29.25
N LYS A 379 -10.47 31.39 -29.54
CA LYS A 379 -10.26 30.79 -30.85
C LYS A 379 -9.70 29.39 -30.72
N LEU A 380 -10.22 28.46 -31.54
CA LEU A 380 -9.78 27.07 -31.55
C LEU A 380 -9.65 26.60 -33.01
N ASN A 381 -8.41 26.42 -33.48
CA ASN A 381 -8.13 25.86 -34.78
C ASN A 381 -7.99 24.36 -34.69
N LEU A 382 -8.87 23.61 -35.38
CA LEU A 382 -8.95 22.16 -35.37
C LEU A 382 -8.63 21.50 -36.75
N ASP A 383 -8.15 22.26 -37.73
CA ASP A 383 -7.89 21.79 -39.10
C ASP A 383 -7.09 20.49 -39.16
N ASN A 384 -6.13 20.32 -38.27
CA ASN A 384 -5.26 19.14 -38.25
C ASN A 384 -5.73 18.02 -37.32
N ASN A 385 -6.81 18.24 -36.56
CA ASN A 385 -7.26 17.28 -35.55
C ASN A 385 -8.30 16.31 -36.15
N LYS A 386 -7.96 15.71 -37.26
CA LYS A 386 -8.85 14.79 -38.04
C LYS A 386 -9.35 13.58 -37.24
N LYS A 387 -8.77 13.28 -36.06
CA LYS A 387 -9.20 12.17 -35.19
C LYS A 387 -10.07 12.65 -34.02
N LEU A 388 -10.34 13.96 -33.91
CA LEU A 388 -11.14 14.53 -32.83
C LEU A 388 -12.60 14.03 -32.96
N LYS A 389 -13.09 13.38 -31.94
CA LYS A 389 -14.42 12.77 -31.88
C LYS A 389 -15.28 13.23 -30.70
N LYS A 390 -14.70 14.00 -29.74
CA LYS A 390 -15.44 14.65 -28.66
C LYS A 390 -14.78 16.00 -28.32
N LEU A 391 -15.62 17.04 -28.29
CA LEU A 391 -15.24 18.41 -27.90
C LEU A 391 -16.25 18.92 -26.87
N ILE A 392 -15.73 19.43 -25.74
CA ILE A 392 -16.53 20.15 -24.74
C ILE A 392 -15.86 21.51 -24.54
N CYS A 393 -16.58 22.58 -24.84
CA CYS A 393 -16.07 23.96 -24.81
C CYS A 393 -17.15 24.98 -24.42
N THR A 394 -18.09 24.57 -23.57
CA THR A 394 -19.11 25.50 -23.02
C THR A 394 -18.47 26.53 -22.09
N ASN A 395 -19.15 27.68 -21.94
CA ASN A 395 -18.67 28.78 -21.13
C ASN A 395 -17.23 29.20 -21.50
N THR A 396 -17.07 29.51 -22.81
CA THR A 396 -15.82 29.99 -23.38
C THR A 396 -16.06 31.31 -24.15
N ASN A 397 -15.00 31.94 -24.64
CA ASN A 397 -15.12 33.11 -25.53
C ASN A 397 -15.11 32.72 -27.03
N ILE A 398 -15.29 31.45 -27.36
CA ILE A 398 -15.36 30.96 -28.75
C ILE A 398 -16.68 31.45 -29.35
N ARG A 399 -16.64 31.96 -30.59
CA ARG A 399 -17.81 32.39 -31.36
C ARG A 399 -17.99 31.58 -32.65
N GLU A 400 -16.91 31.01 -33.14
CA GLU A 400 -16.92 30.22 -34.37
C GLU A 400 -16.12 28.94 -34.18
N LEU A 401 -16.64 27.82 -34.67
CA LEU A 401 -15.99 26.51 -34.65
C LEU A 401 -16.10 25.87 -36.04
N ASP A 402 -14.97 25.62 -36.67
CA ASP A 402 -14.90 24.78 -37.86
C ASP A 402 -14.55 23.32 -37.47
N LEU A 403 -15.54 22.44 -37.59
CA LEU A 403 -15.43 21.00 -37.31
C LEU A 403 -15.38 20.17 -38.61
N SER A 404 -15.35 20.80 -39.78
CA SER A 404 -15.45 20.16 -41.09
C SER A 404 -14.38 19.07 -41.33
N ARG A 405 -13.22 19.22 -40.69
CA ARG A 405 -12.08 18.29 -40.77
C ARG A 405 -11.99 17.29 -39.62
N THR A 406 -12.92 17.33 -38.68
CA THR A 406 -12.92 16.45 -37.51
C THR A 406 -13.78 15.19 -37.72
N LYS A 407 -13.84 14.32 -36.70
CA LYS A 407 -14.78 13.19 -36.65
C LYS A 407 -16.05 13.49 -35.87
N ILE A 408 -16.24 14.73 -35.43
CA ILE A 408 -17.44 15.15 -34.72
C ILE A 408 -18.55 15.31 -35.75
N LYS A 409 -19.53 14.42 -35.71
CA LYS A 409 -20.66 14.41 -36.67
C LYS A 409 -22.03 14.50 -36.01
N LYS A 410 -22.09 14.25 -34.69
CA LYS A 410 -23.32 14.25 -33.91
C LYS A 410 -23.29 15.32 -32.85
N ILE A 411 -24.45 15.89 -32.54
CA ILE A 411 -24.62 16.88 -31.45
C ILE A 411 -24.14 16.31 -30.10
N SER A 412 -24.31 15.00 -29.88
CA SER A 412 -23.81 14.34 -28.65
C SER A 412 -22.30 14.34 -28.47
N ASP A 413 -21.55 14.60 -29.54
CA ASP A 413 -20.08 14.65 -29.52
C ASP A 413 -19.52 16.06 -29.31
N LEU A 414 -20.40 17.08 -29.35
CA LEU A 414 -20.09 18.48 -29.15
C LEU A 414 -20.95 19.06 -28.02
N GLU A 415 -20.29 19.68 -27.07
CA GLU A 415 -20.92 20.56 -26.07
C GLU A 415 -20.28 21.93 -26.17
N CYS A 416 -21.02 22.92 -26.69
CA CYS A 416 -20.61 24.33 -26.82
C CYS A 416 -21.77 25.25 -26.45
N ASP A 417 -21.47 26.55 -26.31
CA ASP A 417 -22.48 27.56 -26.01
C ASP A 417 -23.45 27.72 -27.22
N PRO A 418 -24.70 28.08 -27.00
CA PRO A 418 -25.73 28.20 -28.06
C PRO A 418 -25.41 29.27 -29.09
N ASP A 419 -24.65 30.29 -28.74
CA ASP A 419 -24.26 31.42 -29.60
C ASP A 419 -23.04 31.14 -30.48
N VAL A 420 -22.48 29.93 -30.43
CA VAL A 420 -21.35 29.52 -31.24
C VAL A 420 -21.81 29.08 -32.64
N THR A 421 -21.30 29.73 -33.67
CA THR A 421 -21.54 29.31 -35.05
C THR A 421 -20.66 28.07 -35.36
N VAL A 422 -21.27 26.93 -35.66
CA VAL A 422 -20.57 25.67 -35.92
C VAL A 422 -20.67 25.26 -37.37
N THR A 423 -19.51 25.05 -38.01
CA THR A 423 -19.42 24.49 -39.38
C THR A 423 -19.07 23.02 -39.32
N TYR A 424 -19.87 22.17 -39.93
CA TYR A 424 -19.62 20.74 -40.06
C TYR A 424 -19.12 20.40 -41.49
N ALA A 425 -18.55 19.20 -41.68
CA ALA A 425 -18.27 18.70 -43.02
C ALA A 425 -19.58 18.66 -43.84
N ALA A 426 -19.50 19.10 -45.11
CA ALA A 426 -20.59 18.84 -46.03
C ALA A 426 -20.81 17.32 -46.16
N ASN A 427 -22.09 16.89 -46.13
CA ASN A 427 -22.45 15.48 -46.28
C ASN A 427 -22.05 14.94 -47.66
#